data_a57d219919339aef4771815ebcf2e1dd
#
_entry.id   a57d219919339aef4771815ebcf2e1dd
#
_cell.length_a   1.000
_cell.length_b   1.000
_cell.length_c   1.000
_cell.angle_alpha   90.00
_cell.angle_beta   90.00
_cell.angle_gamma   90.00
#
_symmetry.space_group_name_H-M   'P 1'
#
loop_
_entity.id
_entity.type
_entity.pdbx_description
1 polymer ?
#
loop_
_entity_poly.entity_id
_entity_poly.type
_entity_poly.pdbx_seq_one_letter_code
_entity_poly.pdbx_strand_id
1 'polypeptide(L)'
;MREAAPDILNSDNFLLTKGHIQHGDMTVNQHCVNVSKLSVAISDKLHIKCHKKELIRGALLHDYFLYDWHIGDARKPQNLHGFYHPGIALRNASSEYELTPREKDIIEKHMWPLTLTKLPRCREAWIVTTADKWCSLLETVHYIHGHGKVEVSGTKQDQEAVETTQEN
;
A
#
# COMPACT_ATOMS: atom_id res chain seq x y z
N MET A 1 -10.10 -11.46 -10.50
CA MET A 1 -9.65 -10.05 -10.47
C MET A 1 -9.87 -9.35 -11.81
N ARG A 2 -9.29 -9.83 -12.93
CA ARG A 2 -9.44 -9.18 -14.24
C ARG A 2 -10.88 -9.01 -14.69
N GLU A 3 -11.74 -9.97 -14.41
CA GLU A 3 -13.18 -9.91 -14.73
C GLU A 3 -13.97 -8.99 -13.80
N ALA A 4 -13.49 -8.80 -12.56
CA ALA A 4 -14.19 -8.01 -11.55
C ALA A 4 -13.91 -6.50 -11.65
N ALA A 5 -12.75 -6.10 -12.17
CA ALA A 5 -12.30 -4.72 -12.23
C ALA A 5 -11.46 -4.43 -13.48
N PRO A 6 -11.96 -4.72 -14.71
CA PRO A 6 -11.21 -4.44 -15.92
C PRO A 6 -11.02 -2.95 -16.18
N ASP A 7 -11.99 -2.14 -15.77
CA ASP A 7 -11.99 -0.68 -15.82
C ASP A 7 -10.84 -0.08 -14.99
N ILE A 8 -10.61 -0.58 -13.78
CA ILE A 8 -9.53 -0.10 -12.90
C ILE A 8 -8.17 -0.57 -13.42
N LEU A 9 -8.03 -1.86 -13.69
CA LEU A 9 -6.74 -2.46 -14.05
C LEU A 9 -6.15 -1.95 -15.37
N ASN A 10 -6.98 -1.41 -16.25
CA ASN A 10 -6.57 -0.85 -17.53
C ASN A 10 -6.61 0.69 -17.56
N SER A 11 -6.97 1.37 -16.47
CA SER A 11 -6.99 2.82 -16.46
C SER A 11 -5.57 3.39 -16.42
N ASP A 12 -5.33 4.46 -17.15
CA ASP A 12 -4.03 5.14 -17.20
C ASP A 12 -3.61 5.61 -15.81
N ASN A 13 -4.53 6.16 -15.03
CA ASN A 13 -4.25 6.63 -13.69
C ASN A 13 -3.86 5.50 -12.73
N PHE A 14 -4.52 4.32 -12.81
CA PHE A 14 -4.08 3.17 -12.01
C PHE A 14 -2.72 2.65 -12.47
N LEU A 15 -2.42 2.73 -13.77
CA LEU A 15 -1.10 2.35 -14.28
C LEU A 15 0.00 3.33 -13.87
N LEU A 16 -0.31 4.64 -13.70
CA LEU A 16 0.62 5.63 -13.18
C LEU A 16 1.10 5.29 -11.74
N THR A 17 0.30 4.59 -10.95
CA THR A 17 0.70 4.17 -9.58
C THR A 17 1.87 3.18 -9.58
N LYS A 18 2.29 2.65 -10.73
CA LYS A 18 3.55 1.89 -10.89
C LYS A 18 4.80 2.75 -10.72
N GLY A 19 4.67 4.05 -10.88
CA GLY A 19 5.77 5.02 -10.69
C GLY A 19 5.90 5.52 -9.24
N HIS A 20 4.98 5.18 -8.35
CA HIS A 20 4.98 5.63 -6.97
C HIS A 20 5.34 4.48 -6.02
N ILE A 21 6.31 4.71 -5.14
CA ILE A 21 6.72 3.71 -4.14
C ILE A 21 5.76 3.76 -2.95
N GLN A 22 5.36 2.60 -2.44
CA GLN A 22 4.52 2.45 -1.26
C GLN A 22 5.34 2.09 -0.03
N HIS A 23 6.03 0.96 -0.06
CA HIS A 23 6.87 0.46 1.03
C HIS A 23 8.14 -0.18 0.46
N GLY A 24 9.32 0.29 0.89
CA GLY A 24 10.59 -0.23 0.39
C GLY A 24 10.72 -0.10 -1.12
N ASP A 25 10.79 -1.22 -1.83
CA ASP A 25 10.85 -1.28 -3.31
C ASP A 25 9.47 -1.55 -3.94
N MET A 26 8.42 -1.70 -3.13
CA MET A 26 7.08 -2.03 -3.59
C MET A 26 6.35 -0.80 -4.10
N THR A 27 5.85 -0.85 -5.34
CA THR A 27 5.03 0.25 -5.87
C THR A 27 3.60 0.21 -5.33
N VAL A 28 2.92 1.36 -5.32
CA VAL A 28 1.50 1.48 -4.95
C VAL A 28 0.63 0.51 -5.76
N ASN A 29 0.89 0.39 -7.06
CA ASN A 29 0.19 -0.55 -7.93
C ASN A 29 0.34 -2.00 -7.47
N GLN A 30 1.58 -2.44 -7.22
CA GLN A 30 1.88 -3.80 -6.77
C GLN A 30 1.24 -4.08 -5.40
N HIS A 31 1.36 -3.13 -4.47
CA HIS A 31 0.74 -3.20 -3.15
C HIS A 31 -0.78 -3.40 -3.26
N CYS A 32 -1.49 -2.53 -3.99
CA CYS A 32 -2.94 -2.65 -4.17
C CYS A 32 -3.36 -3.99 -4.79
N VAL A 33 -2.59 -4.50 -5.77
CA VAL A 33 -2.83 -5.81 -6.36
C VAL A 33 -2.61 -6.93 -5.35
N ASN A 34 -1.57 -6.86 -4.52
CA ASN A 34 -1.28 -7.85 -3.47
C ASN A 34 -2.36 -7.84 -2.38
N VAL A 35 -2.75 -6.66 -1.91
CA VAL A 35 -3.86 -6.51 -0.94
C VAL A 35 -5.16 -7.08 -1.49
N SER A 36 -5.47 -6.83 -2.77
CA SER A 36 -6.66 -7.40 -3.40
C SER A 36 -6.62 -8.93 -3.48
N LYS A 37 -5.47 -9.53 -3.86
CA LYS A 37 -5.28 -10.99 -3.89
C LYS A 37 -5.42 -11.60 -2.50
N LEU A 38 -4.76 -11.00 -1.51
CA LEU A 38 -4.81 -11.47 -0.13
C LEU A 38 -6.22 -11.36 0.46
N SER A 39 -6.94 -10.27 0.17
CA SER A 39 -8.32 -10.07 0.61
C SER A 39 -9.25 -11.18 0.08
N VAL A 40 -9.12 -11.55 -1.19
CA VAL A 40 -9.87 -12.68 -1.77
C VAL A 40 -9.48 -13.98 -1.07
N ALA A 41 -8.18 -14.25 -0.90
CA ALA A 41 -7.71 -15.47 -0.24
C ALA A 41 -8.21 -15.60 1.21
N ILE A 42 -8.20 -14.51 1.99
CA ILE A 42 -8.74 -14.46 3.36
C ILE A 42 -10.23 -14.82 3.34
N SER A 43 -11.01 -14.16 2.46
CA SER A 43 -12.45 -14.41 2.41
C SER A 43 -12.81 -15.84 1.99
N ASP A 44 -12.01 -16.45 1.08
CA ASP A 44 -12.22 -17.83 0.64
C ASP A 44 -11.82 -18.83 1.72
N LYS A 45 -10.62 -18.66 2.30
CA LYS A 45 -10.08 -19.58 3.31
C LYS A 45 -10.91 -19.58 4.61
N LEU A 46 -11.43 -18.42 5.00
CA LEU A 46 -12.28 -18.29 6.20
C LEU A 46 -13.77 -18.42 5.90
N HIS A 47 -14.14 -18.76 4.66
CA HIS A 47 -15.53 -18.90 4.21
C HIS A 47 -16.41 -17.68 4.53
N ILE A 48 -15.84 -16.46 4.46
CA ILE A 48 -16.57 -15.23 4.74
C ILE A 48 -17.42 -14.87 3.53
N LYS A 49 -18.76 -14.89 3.70
CA LYS A 49 -19.70 -14.41 2.67
C LYS A 49 -19.52 -12.90 2.49
N CYS A 50 -19.07 -12.47 1.32
CA CYS A 50 -18.84 -11.07 0.95
C CYS A 50 -19.10 -10.83 -0.54
N HIS A 51 -19.26 -9.57 -0.91
CA HIS A 51 -19.40 -9.14 -2.30
C HIS A 51 -18.02 -9.07 -2.98
N LYS A 52 -17.61 -10.17 -3.61
CA LYS A 52 -16.27 -10.34 -4.19
C LYS A 52 -15.86 -9.22 -5.16
N LYS A 53 -16.79 -8.74 -6.00
CA LYS A 53 -16.50 -7.66 -6.93
C LYS A 53 -16.15 -6.39 -6.17
N GLU A 54 -16.96 -5.99 -5.20
CA GLU A 54 -16.75 -4.79 -4.38
C GLU A 54 -15.49 -4.92 -3.50
N LEU A 55 -15.22 -6.12 -2.96
CA LEU A 55 -13.99 -6.42 -2.23
C LEU A 55 -12.74 -6.18 -3.09
N ILE A 56 -12.73 -6.71 -4.32
CA ILE A 56 -11.61 -6.57 -5.26
C ILE A 56 -11.42 -5.11 -5.66
N ARG A 57 -12.51 -4.42 -6.06
CA ARG A 57 -12.46 -3.02 -6.51
C ARG A 57 -12.03 -2.08 -5.38
N GLY A 58 -12.61 -2.24 -4.20
CA GLY A 58 -12.25 -1.46 -3.02
C GLY A 58 -10.78 -1.67 -2.62
N ALA A 59 -10.29 -2.92 -2.68
CA ALA A 59 -8.89 -3.22 -2.39
C ALA A 59 -7.93 -2.67 -3.44
N LEU A 60 -8.29 -2.62 -4.73
CA LEU A 60 -7.47 -2.00 -5.77
C LEU A 60 -7.40 -0.47 -5.63
N LEU A 61 -8.43 0.15 -5.07
CA LEU A 61 -8.56 1.61 -4.96
C LEU A 61 -8.27 2.17 -3.57
N HIS A 62 -7.94 1.34 -2.56
CA HIS A 62 -7.79 1.82 -1.19
C HIS A 62 -6.67 2.86 -1.06
N ASP A 63 -5.59 2.74 -1.85
CA ASP A 63 -4.44 3.63 -1.90
C ASP A 63 -4.35 4.43 -3.22
N TYR A 64 -5.50 4.82 -3.79
CA TYR A 64 -5.60 5.56 -5.03
C TYR A 64 -5.34 7.06 -4.84
N PHE A 65 -4.18 7.42 -4.24
CA PHE A 65 -3.85 8.83 -3.94
C PHE A 65 -3.09 9.57 -5.05
N LEU A 66 -2.53 8.90 -6.07
CA LEU A 66 -1.95 9.46 -7.31
C LEU A 66 -0.85 10.52 -7.12
N TYR A 67 -0.02 10.40 -6.09
CA TYR A 67 1.16 11.24 -5.86
C TYR A 67 2.24 10.46 -5.11
N ASP A 68 3.49 10.91 -5.25
CA ASP A 68 4.58 10.35 -4.44
C ASP A 68 4.59 11.02 -3.06
N TRP A 69 4.21 10.27 -2.04
CA TRP A 69 4.14 10.77 -0.66
C TRP A 69 5.52 10.88 0.01
N HIS A 70 6.58 10.32 -0.59
CA HIS A 70 7.96 10.47 -0.11
C HIS A 70 8.55 11.82 -0.52
N ILE A 71 8.05 12.42 -1.59
CA ILE A 71 8.42 13.77 -2.01
C ILE A 71 7.59 14.75 -1.21
N GLY A 72 8.12 15.18 -0.04
CA GLY A 72 7.37 16.00 0.92
C GLY A 72 6.95 17.36 0.37
N ASP A 73 5.68 17.71 0.49
CA ASP A 73 5.24 19.09 0.55
C ASP A 73 5.56 19.60 1.96
N ALA A 74 6.41 20.63 2.08
CA ALA A 74 6.78 21.25 3.36
C ALA A 74 5.57 21.75 4.17
N ARG A 75 4.39 21.84 3.55
CA ARG A 75 3.12 22.24 4.17
C ARG A 75 2.32 21.05 4.75
N LYS A 76 2.71 19.80 4.44
CA LYS A 76 2.04 18.59 4.94
C LYS A 76 3.07 17.68 5.57
N PRO A 77 3.13 17.58 6.91
CA PRO A 77 4.05 16.68 7.56
C PRO A 77 3.89 15.24 7.01
N GLN A 78 4.97 14.65 6.49
CA GLN A 78 5.00 13.28 5.97
C GLN A 78 4.44 12.27 7.00
N ASN A 79 4.67 12.54 8.28
CA ASN A 79 4.18 11.73 9.40
C ASN A 79 2.65 11.63 9.51
N LEU A 80 1.90 12.49 8.79
CA LEU A 80 0.44 12.49 8.80
C LEU A 80 -0.19 11.88 7.55
N HIS A 81 0.62 11.38 6.60
CA HIS A 81 0.13 10.74 5.37
C HIS A 81 -0.92 9.67 5.68
N GLY A 82 -0.66 8.79 6.65
CA GLY A 82 -1.59 7.74 7.07
C GLY A 82 -2.98 8.23 7.49
N PHE A 83 -3.11 9.49 7.93
CA PHE A 83 -4.41 10.07 8.32
C PHE A 83 -5.17 10.68 7.14
N TYR A 84 -4.47 11.17 6.12
CA TYR A 84 -5.08 11.95 5.03
C TYR A 84 -5.27 11.15 3.73
N HIS A 85 -4.39 10.17 3.43
CA HIS A 85 -4.44 9.48 2.15
C HIS A 85 -5.77 8.75 1.89
N PRO A 86 -6.48 8.15 2.88
CA PRO A 86 -7.76 7.47 2.59
C PRO A 86 -8.79 8.44 2.03
N GLY A 87 -8.84 9.67 2.56
CA GLY A 87 -9.73 10.71 2.05
C GLY A 87 -9.35 11.20 0.65
N ILE A 88 -8.06 11.24 0.35
CA ILE A 88 -7.56 11.60 -0.98
C ILE A 88 -7.86 10.47 -1.97
N ALA A 89 -7.56 9.22 -1.61
CA ALA A 89 -7.86 8.05 -2.41
C ALA A 89 -9.37 7.95 -2.73
N LEU A 90 -10.24 8.20 -1.73
CA LEU A 90 -11.68 8.21 -1.93
C LEU A 90 -12.13 9.29 -2.91
N ARG A 91 -11.58 10.52 -2.82
CA ARG A 91 -11.92 11.61 -3.76
C ARG A 91 -11.48 11.27 -5.18
N ASN A 92 -10.23 10.82 -5.36
CA ASN A 92 -9.70 10.45 -6.66
C ASN A 92 -10.51 9.31 -7.29
N ALA A 93 -10.75 8.24 -6.53
CA ALA A 93 -11.54 7.12 -7.00
C ALA A 93 -12.99 7.51 -7.33
N SER A 94 -13.62 8.39 -6.53
CA SER A 94 -15.01 8.86 -6.79
C SER A 94 -15.12 9.81 -7.97
N SER A 95 -14.03 10.46 -8.38
CA SER A 95 -14.03 11.31 -9.58
C SER A 95 -13.90 10.51 -10.87
N GLU A 96 -13.41 9.29 -10.82
CA GLU A 96 -13.13 8.44 -11.99
C GLU A 96 -14.08 7.24 -12.10
N TYR A 97 -14.53 6.71 -10.95
CA TYR A 97 -15.36 5.50 -10.91
C TYR A 97 -16.67 5.73 -10.14
N GLU A 98 -17.73 5.09 -10.62
CA GLU A 98 -18.95 4.93 -9.81
C GLU A 98 -18.69 3.91 -8.69
N LEU A 99 -18.57 4.40 -7.46
CA LEU A 99 -18.29 3.58 -6.29
C LEU A 99 -19.55 3.24 -5.51
N THR A 100 -19.69 1.97 -5.15
CA THR A 100 -20.73 1.52 -4.24
C THR A 100 -20.47 2.02 -2.80
N PRO A 101 -21.47 2.02 -1.91
CA PRO A 101 -21.26 2.35 -0.50
C PRO A 101 -20.21 1.47 0.20
N ARG A 102 -20.07 0.19 -0.20
CA ARG A 102 -19.03 -0.70 0.36
C ARG A 102 -17.64 -0.34 -0.13
N GLU A 103 -17.47 -0.07 -1.42
CA GLU A 103 -16.19 0.38 -1.98
C GLU A 103 -15.73 1.66 -1.29
N LYS A 104 -16.64 2.61 -1.05
CA LYS A 104 -16.35 3.83 -0.28
C LYS A 104 -15.95 3.53 1.17
N ASP A 105 -16.65 2.61 1.84
CA ASP A 105 -16.33 2.19 3.21
C ASP A 105 -14.94 1.54 3.29
N ILE A 106 -14.58 0.69 2.31
CA ILE A 106 -13.25 0.08 2.20
C ILE A 106 -12.19 1.17 2.07
N ILE A 107 -12.31 2.04 1.07
CA ILE A 107 -11.30 3.06 0.75
C ILE A 107 -11.13 4.04 1.91
N GLU A 108 -12.22 4.53 2.50
CA GLU A 108 -12.16 5.54 3.55
C GLU A 108 -11.61 5.02 4.87
N LYS A 109 -11.76 3.70 5.15
CA LYS A 109 -11.57 3.19 6.51
C LYS A 109 -10.50 2.12 6.65
N HIS A 110 -9.77 1.79 5.59
CA HIS A 110 -8.72 0.77 5.64
C HIS A 110 -7.60 1.10 6.65
N MET A 111 -7.42 2.37 7.02
CA MET A 111 -6.39 2.79 7.98
C MET A 111 -6.78 2.58 9.45
N TRP A 112 -7.96 2.01 9.76
CA TRP A 112 -8.23 1.62 11.14
C TRP A 112 -7.18 0.59 11.64
N PRO A 113 -6.67 0.65 12.91
CA PRO A 113 -7.09 1.54 14.02
C PRO A 113 -6.35 2.89 14.08
N LEU A 114 -5.45 3.23 13.15
CA LEU A 114 -4.77 4.52 13.13
C LEU A 114 -5.79 5.68 13.13
N THR A 115 -6.83 5.55 12.34
CA THR A 115 -7.96 6.49 12.30
C THR A 115 -9.12 5.95 13.15
N LEU A 116 -9.06 6.09 14.47
CA LEU A 116 -10.02 5.51 15.42
C LEU A 116 -11.49 5.85 15.14
N THR A 117 -11.76 7.05 14.62
CA THR A 117 -13.12 7.50 14.28
C THR A 117 -13.67 6.89 12.99
N LYS A 118 -12.82 6.26 12.19
CA LYS A 118 -13.16 5.67 10.88
C LYS A 118 -13.29 4.15 10.98
N LEU A 119 -14.20 3.67 11.84
CA LEU A 119 -14.43 2.24 12.02
C LEU A 119 -15.04 1.60 10.75
N PRO A 120 -14.45 0.51 10.21
CA PRO A 120 -15.03 -0.25 9.11
C PRO A 120 -16.44 -0.74 9.41
N ARG A 121 -17.38 -0.56 8.48
CA ARG A 121 -18.80 -0.89 8.69
C ARG A 121 -19.26 -2.16 7.98
N CYS A 122 -18.50 -2.62 6.99
CA CYS A 122 -18.79 -3.85 6.25
C CYS A 122 -17.66 -4.87 6.37
N ARG A 123 -17.97 -6.15 6.11
CA ARG A 123 -17.01 -7.26 6.19
C ARG A 123 -15.84 -7.07 5.25
N GLU A 124 -16.13 -6.57 4.05
CA GLU A 124 -15.15 -6.29 3.01
C GLU A 124 -14.12 -5.27 3.49
N ALA A 125 -14.55 -4.21 4.19
CA ALA A 125 -13.64 -3.21 4.75
C ALA A 125 -12.73 -3.80 5.84
N TRP A 126 -13.25 -4.68 6.71
CA TRP A 126 -12.44 -5.41 7.70
C TRP A 126 -11.41 -6.33 7.04
N ILE A 127 -11.82 -7.06 5.99
CA ILE A 127 -10.91 -7.95 5.25
C ILE A 127 -9.78 -7.15 4.61
N VAL A 128 -10.10 -6.04 3.93
CA VAL A 128 -9.09 -5.20 3.27
C VAL A 128 -8.17 -4.54 4.29
N THR A 129 -8.71 -3.99 5.39
CA THR A 129 -7.90 -3.43 6.50
C THR A 129 -6.88 -4.45 7.02
N THR A 130 -7.31 -5.69 7.23
CA THR A 130 -6.41 -6.77 7.71
C THR A 130 -5.38 -7.14 6.65
N ALA A 131 -5.80 -7.30 5.40
CA ALA A 131 -4.92 -7.65 4.29
C ALA A 131 -3.86 -6.58 4.03
N ASP A 132 -4.24 -5.30 4.07
CA ASP A 132 -3.35 -4.15 3.93
C ASP A 132 -2.26 -4.15 5.01
N LYS A 133 -2.64 -4.25 6.29
CA LYS A 133 -1.67 -4.28 7.40
C LYS A 133 -0.69 -5.45 7.26
N TRP A 134 -1.18 -6.61 6.83
CA TRP A 134 -0.34 -7.78 6.63
C TRP A 134 0.62 -7.61 5.44
N CYS A 135 0.13 -7.11 4.30
CA CYS A 135 0.98 -6.81 3.14
C CYS A 135 2.06 -5.77 3.50
N SER A 136 1.68 -4.65 4.12
CA SER A 136 2.60 -3.59 4.54
C SER A 136 3.70 -4.11 5.47
N LEU A 137 3.34 -4.98 6.43
CA LEU A 137 4.31 -5.60 7.34
C LEU A 137 5.30 -6.49 6.58
N LEU A 138 4.81 -7.37 5.70
CA LEU A 138 5.66 -8.29 4.94
C LEU A 138 6.57 -7.54 3.96
N GLU A 139 6.06 -6.52 3.29
CA GLU A 139 6.81 -5.67 2.35
C GLU A 139 7.94 -4.93 3.07
N THR A 140 7.65 -4.36 4.25
CA THR A 140 8.66 -3.69 5.09
C THR A 140 9.71 -4.67 5.60
N VAL A 141 9.33 -5.83 6.10
CA VAL A 141 10.26 -6.85 6.60
C VAL A 141 11.13 -7.39 5.46
N HIS A 142 10.56 -7.62 4.27
CA HIS A 142 11.30 -8.08 3.10
C HIS A 142 12.36 -7.05 2.67
N TYR A 143 11.99 -5.78 2.64
CA TYR A 143 12.91 -4.67 2.34
C TYR A 143 14.08 -4.62 3.31
N ILE A 144 13.81 -4.66 4.63
CA ILE A 144 14.84 -4.63 5.68
C ILE A 144 15.80 -5.81 5.53
N HIS A 145 15.32 -7.03 5.28
CA HIS A 145 16.16 -8.21 5.10
C HIS A 145 16.97 -8.17 3.79
N GLY A 146 16.42 -7.59 2.74
CA GLY A 146 17.10 -7.42 1.45
C GLY A 146 18.27 -6.43 1.53
N HIS A 147 18.09 -5.31 2.21
CA HIS A 147 19.08 -4.23 2.30
C HIS A 147 20.02 -4.36 3.53
N GLY A 148 19.59 -5.01 4.62
CA GLY A 148 20.42 -5.23 5.80
C GLY A 148 21.60 -6.17 5.57
N LYS A 149 21.68 -6.88 4.44
CA LYS A 149 22.85 -7.68 4.05
C LYS A 149 23.93 -6.90 3.33
N VAL A 150 23.64 -5.71 2.82
CA VAL A 150 24.59 -4.89 2.06
C VAL A 150 25.46 -4.02 2.98
N GLU A 151 24.92 -3.53 4.09
CA GLU A 151 25.69 -2.69 5.04
C GLU A 151 26.76 -3.44 5.85
N VAL A 152 26.60 -4.76 6.06
CA VAL A 152 27.59 -5.56 6.81
C VAL A 152 28.78 -5.97 5.95
N SER A 153 28.69 -5.92 4.62
CA SER A 153 29.81 -6.26 3.71
C SER A 153 30.71 -5.08 3.33
N GLY A 154 30.27 -3.83 3.55
CA GLY A 154 31.02 -2.62 3.19
C GLY A 154 32.05 -2.15 4.25
N THR A 155 31.94 -2.60 5.50
CA THR A 155 32.76 -2.07 6.61
C THR A 155 34.09 -2.76 6.84
N LYS A 156 34.43 -3.82 6.10
CA LYS A 156 35.72 -4.52 6.25
C LYS A 156 36.80 -4.14 5.23
N GLN A 157 36.47 -3.52 4.13
CA GLN A 157 37.45 -3.12 3.12
C GLN A 157 37.97 -1.69 3.28
N ASP A 158 37.24 -0.81 3.95
CA ASP A 158 37.65 0.60 4.13
C ASP A 158 38.60 0.82 5.33
N GLN A 159 38.75 -0.17 6.22
CA GLN A 159 39.71 -0.08 7.35
C GLN A 159 41.14 -0.52 7.02
N GLU A 160 41.35 -1.37 6.00
CA GLU A 160 42.70 -1.76 5.57
C GLU A 160 43.39 -0.74 4.65
N ALA A 161 42.65 0.18 4.04
CA ALA A 161 43.21 1.20 3.16
C ALA A 161 43.80 2.44 3.90
N VAL A 162 43.42 2.65 5.16
CA VAL A 162 43.83 3.80 5.96
C VAL A 162 45.13 3.53 6.75
N GLU A 163 45.44 2.28 7.08
CA GLU A 163 46.64 1.94 7.84
C GLU A 163 47.92 1.87 6.97
N THR A 164 47.81 1.78 5.63
CA THR A 164 48.98 1.70 4.74
C THR A 164 49.50 3.05 4.26
N THR A 165 48.92 4.18 4.65
CA THR A 165 49.32 5.53 4.21
C THR A 165 50.06 6.35 5.28
N GLN A 166 50.34 5.79 6.44
CA GLN A 166 51.08 6.49 7.52
C GLN A 166 52.48 5.99 7.79
N GLU A 167 53.00 5.04 6.97
CA GLU A 167 54.40 4.59 7.08
C GLU A 167 55.17 4.76 5.76
N ASN A 168 55.21 6.00 5.20
CA ASN A 168 56.26 6.39 4.24
C ASN A 168 56.46 7.90 4.26
#